data_260f70d186e4aba01513664d31e68793
#
_entry.id   260f70d186e4aba01513664d31e68793
#
_cell.length_a   1.000
_cell.length_b   1.000
_cell.length_c   1.000
_cell.angle_alpha   90.00
_cell.angle_beta   90.00
_cell.angle_gamma   90.00
#
_symmetry.space_group_name_H-M   'P 1'
#
loop_
_entity.id
_entity.type
_entity.pdbx_description
1 polymer ?
#
loop_
_entity_poly.entity_id
_entity_poly.type
_entity_poly.pdbx_seq_one_letter_code
_entity_poly.pdbx_strand_id
1 'polypeptide(L)'
;MTLNAGTNLLRGGTIEVDGVPVIVPDNTIATLPATAVAWPELFIDPTTPNLPGTQSWTATVFGNRVKDQHIAGLIYLAQNPVKLMSGFITSIDTATGHFTVDGPFSPAGTLTCVLNDPLGVYGPVYTANPLWAVDPINPSVHSFTGFPMCIPRSANDPLCPAKNRPIDPATNRPTTHLTFPDPATLKATDPDPNVMAPLVVGDWINFSGQNIGTIYEVNNLVANLGLFTAPGTKPAYVSAESAAFGITVPVSPDQPETRAVAFTTDPSTPIQWFAQDVDPCTGAITERNLQLVQPQAVAPIGRTVFRFGKTPVAPPTRNVGFRLATGTTVTKNNLTAGLYIQPILDFVFPEITAFGDNVPPYAFDQFPFLALGSGPYTPGNPLTPPLANPPVIGQLNPWPGAPVPAPTSCAAAPPPPPPPPPPPPAGPSPDTVVITNAVKTKNRGGSFLITVAATTNNLKATLSLSVQGVTAIGPTPMTNNGGGVFNLVILSKGLPSTVTVTSSAGGRAGPVAV
;
A
#
# COMPACT_ATOMS: atom_id res chain seq x y z
N MET A 1 20.09 11.65 2.86
CA MET A 1 19.28 11.21 1.69
C MET A 1 19.35 12.27 0.60
N THR A 2 19.48 11.89 -0.66
CA THR A 2 19.47 12.80 -1.82
C THR A 2 18.56 12.23 -2.91
N LEU A 3 18.16 13.11 -3.82
CA LEU A 3 17.37 12.78 -4.99
C LEU A 3 18.17 13.12 -6.25
N ASN A 4 18.23 12.20 -7.22
CA ASN A 4 18.90 12.44 -8.49
C ASN A 4 18.23 13.60 -9.25
N ALA A 5 19.03 14.38 -9.98
CA ALA A 5 18.50 15.40 -10.86
C ALA A 5 17.73 14.77 -12.03
N GLY A 6 16.74 15.49 -12.57
CA GLY A 6 15.97 15.05 -13.73
C GLY A 6 14.47 15.10 -13.52
N THR A 7 13.74 14.73 -14.56
CA THR A 7 12.27 14.75 -14.62
C THR A 7 11.63 13.37 -14.45
N ASN A 8 12.44 12.30 -14.34
CA ASN A 8 11.92 10.97 -14.08
C ASN A 8 11.18 10.96 -12.73
N LEU A 9 9.90 10.63 -12.76
CA LEU A 9 9.03 10.60 -11.57
C LEU A 9 9.37 9.45 -10.61
N LEU A 10 10.16 8.48 -11.06
CA LEU A 10 10.62 7.34 -10.28
C LEU A 10 12.14 7.32 -10.12
N ARG A 11 12.78 8.49 -10.27
CA ARG A 11 14.23 8.60 -10.13
C ARG A 11 14.71 8.22 -8.75
N GLY A 12 15.86 7.62 -8.70
CA GLY A 12 16.56 7.25 -7.47
C GLY A 12 17.35 8.40 -6.86
N GLY A 13 18.36 8.02 -6.10
CA GLY A 13 19.23 8.96 -5.41
C GLY A 13 20.27 8.24 -4.57
N THR A 14 20.54 8.76 -3.38
CA THR A 14 21.42 8.11 -2.40
C THR A 14 20.84 8.20 -0.99
N ILE A 15 21.18 7.22 -0.16
CA ILE A 15 20.98 7.27 1.28
C ILE A 15 22.28 6.95 1.97
N GLU A 16 22.58 7.63 3.06
CA GLU A 16 23.68 7.27 3.94
C GLU A 16 23.10 6.61 5.19
N VAL A 17 23.56 5.43 5.49
CA VAL A 17 23.14 4.64 6.66
C VAL A 17 24.39 4.32 7.49
N ASP A 18 24.45 4.85 8.70
CA ASP A 18 25.60 4.69 9.61
C ASP A 18 26.97 5.00 8.95
N GLY A 19 27.00 6.05 8.13
CA GLY A 19 28.22 6.46 7.41
C GLY A 19 28.51 5.68 6.12
N VAL A 20 27.66 4.72 5.77
CA VAL A 20 27.79 3.93 4.54
C VAL A 20 26.91 4.55 3.45
N PRO A 21 27.50 5.04 2.34
CA PRO A 21 26.72 5.54 1.21
C PRO A 21 26.12 4.37 0.42
N VAL A 22 24.82 4.47 0.16
CA VAL A 22 24.06 3.47 -0.61
C VAL A 22 23.37 4.15 -1.78
N ILE A 23 23.57 3.62 -2.97
CA ILE A 23 22.88 4.07 -4.19
C ILE A 23 21.44 3.57 -4.14
N VAL A 24 20.50 4.46 -4.37
CA VAL A 24 19.09 4.13 -4.54
C VAL A 24 18.76 4.16 -6.03
N PRO A 25 18.51 3.00 -6.66
CA PRO A 25 18.18 2.93 -8.08
C PRO A 25 16.87 3.65 -8.42
N ASP A 26 16.69 3.99 -9.70
CA ASP A 26 15.39 4.39 -10.22
C ASP A 26 14.36 3.27 -9.96
N ASN A 27 13.10 3.66 -9.80
CA ASN A 27 11.99 2.75 -9.50
C ASN A 27 12.02 2.07 -8.12
N THR A 28 12.92 2.48 -7.23
CA THR A 28 12.98 1.96 -5.87
C THR A 28 11.75 2.42 -5.08
N ILE A 29 11.15 1.47 -4.39
CA ILE A 29 10.05 1.71 -3.45
C ILE A 29 10.60 1.66 -2.03
N ALA A 30 10.37 2.72 -1.28
CA ALA A 30 10.63 2.75 0.15
C ALA A 30 9.38 2.34 0.92
N THR A 31 9.54 1.42 1.86
CA THR A 31 8.47 0.97 2.74
C THR A 31 8.48 1.79 4.02
N LEU A 32 7.34 2.35 4.35
CA LEU A 32 7.06 3.09 5.58
C LEU A 32 6.19 2.21 6.49
N PRO A 33 6.03 2.52 7.77
CA PRO A 33 5.32 1.64 8.72
C PRO A 33 3.91 1.20 8.29
N ALA A 34 3.16 2.04 7.59
CA ALA A 34 1.82 1.71 7.13
C ALA A 34 1.66 1.73 5.61
N THR A 35 2.66 2.16 4.85
CA THR A 35 2.55 2.37 3.40
C THR A 35 3.88 2.17 2.70
N ALA A 36 3.85 2.12 1.38
CA ALA A 36 5.04 2.15 0.55
C ALA A 36 4.95 3.28 -0.46
N VAL A 37 6.09 3.87 -0.79
CA VAL A 37 6.18 5.07 -1.61
C VAL A 37 7.36 4.98 -2.57
N ALA A 38 7.26 5.63 -3.72
CA ALA A 38 8.41 5.80 -4.59
C ALA A 38 9.45 6.70 -3.91
N TRP A 39 10.74 6.46 -4.18
CA TRP A 39 11.83 7.22 -3.57
C TRP A 39 11.65 8.75 -3.63
N PRO A 40 11.25 9.36 -4.78
CA PRO A 40 11.05 10.81 -4.85
C PRO A 40 9.96 11.37 -3.94
N GLU A 41 9.00 10.55 -3.55
CA GLU A 41 7.90 10.98 -2.69
C GLU A 41 8.32 11.18 -1.23
N LEU A 42 9.51 10.68 -0.87
CA LEU A 42 10.12 10.94 0.45
C LEU A 42 10.65 12.37 0.60
N PHE A 43 10.55 13.21 -0.42
CA PHE A 43 11.14 14.54 -0.41
C PHE A 43 10.06 15.62 -0.52
N ILE A 44 10.23 16.68 0.24
CA ILE A 44 9.43 17.92 0.14
C ILE A 44 9.85 18.67 -1.13
N ASP A 45 11.14 18.77 -1.33
CA ASP A 45 11.82 19.28 -2.52
C ASP A 45 13.07 18.42 -2.80
N PRO A 46 13.76 18.56 -3.94
CA PRO A 46 14.86 17.66 -4.33
C PRO A 46 16.00 17.51 -3.31
N THR A 47 16.10 18.42 -2.36
CA THR A 47 17.18 18.46 -1.36
C THR A 47 16.71 18.23 0.08
N THR A 48 15.40 18.25 0.32
CA THR A 48 14.81 18.19 1.65
C THR A 48 13.98 16.93 1.85
N PRO A 49 14.49 15.92 2.56
CA PRO A 49 13.69 14.75 2.93
C PRO A 49 12.52 15.13 3.84
N ASN A 50 11.37 14.49 3.63
CA ASN A 50 10.18 14.65 4.47
C ASN A 50 10.23 13.69 5.66
N LEU A 51 11.04 14.03 6.65
CA LEU A 51 11.23 13.27 7.89
C LEU A 51 10.76 14.13 9.07
N PRO A 52 9.48 14.07 9.45
CA PRO A 52 8.92 14.95 10.47
C PRO A 52 9.44 14.64 11.88
N GLY A 53 9.38 15.64 12.76
CA GLY A 53 9.83 15.55 14.15
C GLY A 53 11.33 15.71 14.32
N THR A 54 11.76 15.63 15.58
CA THR A 54 13.17 15.81 15.99
C THR A 54 13.86 14.49 16.37
N GLN A 55 13.13 13.38 16.32
CA GLN A 55 13.65 12.06 16.66
C GLN A 55 14.50 11.50 15.53
N SER A 56 15.40 10.61 15.89
CA SER A 56 16.20 9.88 14.90
C SER A 56 15.33 8.96 14.04
N TRP A 57 15.74 8.77 12.81
CA TRP A 57 15.13 7.84 11.86
C TRP A 57 16.01 6.64 11.66
N THR A 58 15.40 5.48 11.55
CA THR A 58 16.07 4.21 11.23
C THR A 58 15.79 3.85 9.79
N ALA A 59 16.85 3.49 9.07
CA ALA A 59 16.74 2.89 7.74
C ALA A 59 17.29 1.46 7.81
N THR A 60 16.49 0.51 7.32
CA THR A 60 16.97 -0.86 7.05
C THR A 60 17.02 -1.04 5.54
N VAL A 61 18.21 -1.35 5.02
CA VAL A 61 18.43 -1.49 3.59
C VAL A 61 18.93 -2.89 3.28
N PHE A 62 18.18 -3.60 2.44
CA PHE A 62 18.65 -4.83 1.80
C PHE A 62 19.09 -4.49 0.39
N GLY A 63 20.26 -4.95 0.01
CA GLY A 63 20.79 -4.56 -1.28
C GLY A 63 21.99 -5.38 -1.70
N ASN A 64 22.60 -4.97 -2.79
CA ASN A 64 23.74 -5.64 -3.39
C ASN A 64 25.00 -4.79 -3.26
N ARG A 65 26.15 -5.45 -3.13
CA ARG A 65 27.46 -4.82 -3.27
C ARG A 65 28.05 -5.17 -4.63
N VAL A 66 28.11 -4.18 -5.51
CA VAL A 66 28.71 -4.32 -6.84
C VAL A 66 30.03 -3.56 -6.83
N LYS A 67 31.16 -4.28 -6.87
CA LYS A 67 32.51 -3.72 -6.65
C LYS A 67 32.56 -3.01 -5.28
N ASP A 68 32.76 -1.70 -5.28
CA ASP A 68 32.85 -0.88 -4.06
C ASP A 68 31.56 -0.07 -3.79
N GLN A 69 30.48 -0.34 -4.53
CA GLN A 69 29.22 0.37 -4.40
C GLN A 69 28.18 -0.50 -3.71
N HIS A 70 27.45 0.07 -2.75
CA HIS A 70 26.26 -0.53 -2.17
C HIS A 70 25.03 -0.01 -2.92
N ILE A 71 24.18 -0.93 -3.37
CA ILE A 71 22.99 -0.62 -4.17
C ILE A 71 21.77 -1.16 -3.44
N ALA A 72 20.81 -0.28 -3.13
CA ALA A 72 19.59 -0.64 -2.44
C ALA A 72 18.64 -1.42 -3.35
N GLY A 73 18.02 -2.46 -2.81
CA GLY A 73 16.90 -3.17 -3.42
C GLY A 73 15.61 -2.95 -2.66
N LEU A 74 15.67 -3.10 -1.34
CA LEU A 74 14.56 -2.83 -0.42
C LEU A 74 15.00 -1.80 0.61
N ILE A 75 14.17 -0.82 0.87
CA ILE A 75 14.41 0.22 1.87
C ILE A 75 13.20 0.28 2.80
N TYR A 76 13.44 0.14 4.09
CA TYR A 76 12.45 0.37 5.12
C TYR A 76 12.87 1.58 5.96
N LEU A 77 11.95 2.51 6.17
CA LEU A 77 12.17 3.73 6.94
C LEU A 77 11.13 3.85 8.05
N ALA A 78 11.59 4.12 9.27
CA ALA A 78 10.73 4.38 10.42
C ALA A 78 11.39 5.37 11.38
N GLN A 79 10.60 6.07 12.18
CA GLN A 79 11.16 6.88 13.27
C GLN A 79 11.77 5.95 14.34
N ASN A 80 12.94 6.29 14.82
CA ASN A 80 13.64 5.50 15.84
C ASN A 80 13.22 5.93 17.27
N PRO A 81 13.00 4.96 18.18
CA PRO A 81 12.78 3.55 17.88
C PRO A 81 11.35 3.35 17.35
N VAL A 82 11.17 2.43 16.44
CA VAL A 82 9.83 1.90 16.14
C VAL A 82 9.33 1.29 17.45
N LYS A 83 8.72 2.09 18.29
CA LYS A 83 8.08 1.57 19.51
C LYS A 83 6.73 1.04 19.09
N LEU A 84 6.63 -0.27 19.04
CA LEU A 84 5.33 -0.89 19.15
C LEU A 84 4.82 -0.56 20.56
N MET A 85 3.94 0.43 20.62
CA MET A 85 3.33 0.86 21.87
C MET A 85 2.06 0.08 22.13
N SER A 86 1.68 -0.08 23.38
CA SER A 86 0.42 -0.71 23.76
C SER A 86 -0.14 -0.09 25.02
N GLY A 87 -1.46 -0.10 25.14
CA GLY A 87 -2.15 0.42 26.31
C GLY A 87 -3.66 0.42 26.15
N PHE A 88 -4.35 0.89 27.18
CA PHE A 88 -5.78 1.10 27.16
C PHE A 88 -6.13 2.52 26.67
N ILE A 89 -7.14 2.61 25.84
CA ILE A 89 -7.74 3.91 25.50
C ILE A 89 -8.46 4.45 26.74
N THR A 90 -8.09 5.64 27.20
CA THR A 90 -8.66 6.26 28.39
C THR A 90 -9.61 7.41 28.11
N SER A 91 -9.46 8.06 26.93
CA SER A 91 -10.41 9.05 26.43
C SER A 91 -10.41 9.09 24.91
N ILE A 92 -11.50 9.55 24.31
CA ILE A 92 -11.64 9.82 22.89
C ILE A 92 -12.38 11.15 22.74
N ASP A 93 -11.80 12.08 22.00
CA ASP A 93 -12.45 13.31 21.55
C ASP A 93 -12.88 13.15 20.09
N THR A 94 -14.15 12.97 19.86
CA THR A 94 -14.73 12.76 18.53
C THR A 94 -14.68 14.02 17.64
N ALA A 95 -14.50 15.20 18.21
CA ALA A 95 -14.42 16.43 17.44
C ALA A 95 -13.05 16.63 16.79
N THR A 96 -11.98 16.25 17.50
CA THR A 96 -10.60 16.42 17.04
C THR A 96 -9.94 15.12 16.59
N GLY A 97 -10.53 13.96 16.94
CA GLY A 97 -9.92 12.66 16.70
C GLY A 97 -8.80 12.29 17.67
N HIS A 98 -8.51 13.15 18.67
CA HIS A 98 -7.52 12.85 19.69
C HIS A 98 -8.04 11.78 20.65
N PHE A 99 -7.15 10.91 21.05
CA PHE A 99 -7.44 9.91 22.10
C PHE A 99 -6.22 9.79 23.01
N THR A 100 -6.46 9.38 24.23
CA THR A 100 -5.40 9.15 25.20
C THR A 100 -5.25 7.66 25.49
N VAL A 101 -3.99 7.23 25.65
CA VAL A 101 -3.63 5.86 25.95
C VAL A 101 -2.82 5.82 27.23
N ASP A 102 -3.17 4.90 28.12
CA ASP A 102 -2.46 4.61 29.36
C ASP A 102 -1.98 3.17 29.35
N GLY A 103 -0.75 2.94 29.78
CA GLY A 103 -0.19 1.59 29.79
C GLY A 103 1.26 1.54 30.26
N PRO A 104 1.79 0.31 30.47
CA PRO A 104 3.12 0.10 31.06
C PRO A 104 4.29 0.64 30.22
N PHE A 105 4.04 0.98 28.99
CA PHE A 105 5.03 1.53 28.06
C PHE A 105 4.90 3.05 27.84
N SER A 106 3.99 3.70 28.54
CA SER A 106 3.97 5.17 28.62
C SER A 106 4.83 5.59 29.81
N PRO A 107 6.08 6.04 29.63
CA PRO A 107 7.00 6.31 30.72
C PRO A 107 6.60 7.51 31.58
N ALA A 108 5.58 8.26 31.20
CA ALA A 108 5.14 9.48 31.86
C ALA A 108 3.61 9.52 32.16
N GLY A 109 2.92 8.37 32.11
CA GLY A 109 1.45 8.35 32.26
C GLY A 109 0.73 8.35 30.91
N THR A 110 -0.24 9.23 30.73
CA THR A 110 -1.13 9.26 29.58
C THR A 110 -0.45 9.83 28.32
N LEU A 111 -0.47 9.07 27.23
CA LEU A 111 0.00 9.52 25.93
C LEU A 111 -1.17 10.07 25.10
N THR A 112 -1.03 11.28 24.57
CA THR A 112 -2.01 11.85 23.64
C THR A 112 -1.68 11.40 22.22
N CYS A 113 -2.63 10.71 21.59
CA CYS A 113 -2.53 10.15 20.25
C CYS A 113 -3.56 10.78 19.30
N VAL A 114 -3.27 10.72 18.01
CA VAL A 114 -4.21 11.01 16.93
C VAL A 114 -3.95 10.05 15.77
N LEU A 115 -4.98 9.57 15.08
CA LEU A 115 -4.78 8.87 13.82
C LEU A 115 -4.27 9.87 12.78
N ASN A 116 -3.09 9.63 12.23
CA ASN A 116 -2.61 10.44 11.12
C ASN A 116 -3.35 10.02 9.84
N ASP A 117 -4.55 10.54 9.67
CA ASP A 117 -5.54 10.16 8.68
C ASP A 117 -5.95 11.34 7.78
N PRO A 118 -5.12 11.68 6.78
CA PRO A 118 -5.36 12.85 5.92
C PRO A 118 -6.63 12.74 5.07
N LEU A 119 -7.16 11.55 4.88
CA LEU A 119 -8.36 11.32 4.09
C LEU A 119 -9.62 11.15 4.96
N GLY A 120 -9.45 11.09 6.27
CA GLY A 120 -10.55 10.84 7.19
C GLY A 120 -11.23 9.50 6.96
N VAL A 121 -10.49 8.46 6.62
CA VAL A 121 -11.02 7.12 6.40
C VAL A 121 -11.43 6.49 7.71
N TYR A 122 -10.56 6.54 8.72
CA TYR A 122 -10.75 5.89 10.02
C TYR A 122 -11.23 6.83 11.12
N GLY A 123 -11.27 8.13 10.87
CA GLY A 123 -11.67 9.10 11.90
C GLY A 123 -11.75 10.53 11.37
N PRO A 124 -11.76 11.52 12.26
CA PRO A 124 -11.61 12.91 11.88
C PRO A 124 -10.32 13.13 11.07
N VAL A 125 -10.41 14.02 10.08
CA VAL A 125 -9.27 14.34 9.21
C VAL A 125 -8.12 14.93 10.02
N TYR A 126 -6.92 14.41 9.83
CA TYR A 126 -5.69 14.95 10.39
C TYR A 126 -4.59 14.94 9.31
N THR A 127 -4.04 16.09 8.97
CA THR A 127 -3.23 16.27 7.74
C THR A 127 -1.81 16.81 7.99
N ALA A 128 -1.32 16.80 9.23
CA ALA A 128 -0.02 17.40 9.54
C ALA A 128 1.15 16.74 8.77
N ASN A 129 1.14 15.41 8.70
CA ASN A 129 2.19 14.64 8.04
C ASN A 129 1.61 13.57 7.11
N PRO A 130 1.04 13.95 5.94
CA PRO A 130 0.28 13.04 5.07
C PRO A 130 1.08 11.83 4.57
N LEU A 131 2.40 11.97 4.42
CA LEU A 131 3.28 10.87 3.98
C LEU A 131 3.32 9.71 5.00
N TRP A 132 3.30 10.03 6.28
CA TRP A 132 3.46 9.10 7.40
C TRP A 132 2.13 8.69 8.04
N ALA A 133 1.14 8.63 7.26
CA ALA A 133 -0.25 8.47 7.70
C ALA A 133 -0.75 7.01 7.73
N VAL A 134 -2.02 6.67 8.23
CA VAL A 134 -2.74 5.35 8.19
C VAL A 134 -2.92 4.86 6.74
N ASP A 135 -2.94 3.59 6.39
CA ASP A 135 -3.19 3.09 5.04
C ASP A 135 -4.70 3.08 4.73
N PRO A 136 -5.17 3.80 3.71
CA PRO A 136 -6.59 3.79 3.36
C PRO A 136 -7.01 2.61 2.48
N ILE A 137 -6.06 1.79 2.02
CA ILE A 137 -6.33 0.65 1.13
C ILE A 137 -6.31 -0.66 1.91
N ASN A 138 -5.19 -0.93 2.60
CA ASN A 138 -5.11 -2.05 3.53
C ASN A 138 -5.46 -1.51 4.92
N PRO A 139 -6.47 -2.03 5.61
CA PRO A 139 -6.81 -1.52 6.92
C PRO A 139 -5.61 -1.56 7.87
N SER A 140 -5.03 -0.40 8.17
CA SER A 140 -3.96 -0.24 9.17
C SER A 140 -4.49 0.13 10.55
N VAL A 141 -5.79 0.38 10.66
CA VAL A 141 -6.53 0.56 11.91
C VAL A 141 -7.60 -0.53 11.97
N HIS A 142 -7.33 -1.60 12.69
CA HIS A 142 -8.18 -2.78 12.66
C HIS A 142 -8.20 -3.54 14.00
N SER A 143 -9.16 -4.44 14.15
CA SER A 143 -9.20 -5.43 15.22
C SER A 143 -8.13 -6.51 15.00
N PHE A 144 -7.88 -7.34 16.00
CA PHE A 144 -6.93 -8.45 15.89
C PHE A 144 -7.28 -9.45 14.77
N THR A 145 -8.54 -9.51 14.35
CA THR A 145 -9.02 -10.36 13.26
C THR A 145 -8.93 -9.71 11.87
N GLY A 146 -8.53 -8.43 11.80
CA GLY A 146 -8.44 -7.67 10.55
C GLY A 146 -9.69 -6.84 10.22
N PHE A 147 -10.73 -6.82 11.08
CA PHE A 147 -11.90 -5.97 10.86
C PHE A 147 -11.54 -4.50 11.07
N PRO A 148 -11.86 -3.60 10.12
CA PRO A 148 -11.45 -2.19 10.21
C PRO A 148 -12.15 -1.47 11.37
N MET A 149 -11.37 -0.71 12.12
CA MET A 149 -11.81 0.08 13.26
C MET A 149 -11.78 1.57 12.94
N CYS A 150 -12.51 2.36 13.71
CA CYS A 150 -12.61 3.82 13.50
C CYS A 150 -12.76 4.60 14.80
N ILE A 151 -12.40 5.88 14.74
CA ILE A 151 -12.80 6.88 15.74
C ILE A 151 -14.03 7.59 15.18
N PRO A 152 -15.19 7.56 15.87
CA PRO A 152 -16.38 8.26 15.41
C PRO A 152 -16.15 9.75 15.25
N ARG A 153 -16.65 10.38 14.17
CA ARG A 153 -16.57 11.82 13.90
C ARG A 153 -17.67 12.60 14.62
N SER A 154 -18.68 11.87 15.10
CA SER A 154 -19.81 12.37 15.87
C SER A 154 -20.52 11.22 16.57
N ALA A 155 -21.42 11.52 17.49
CA ALA A 155 -22.24 10.51 18.17
C ALA A 155 -23.10 9.64 17.22
N ASN A 156 -23.41 10.14 16.02
CA ASN A 156 -24.21 9.46 15.01
C ASN A 156 -23.45 9.29 13.69
N ASP A 157 -22.16 8.99 13.74
CA ASP A 157 -21.36 8.75 12.54
C ASP A 157 -21.88 7.51 11.77
N PRO A 158 -22.41 7.65 10.55
CA PRO A 158 -22.95 6.54 9.79
C PRO A 158 -21.87 5.57 9.29
N LEU A 159 -20.62 6.00 9.22
CA LEU A 159 -19.48 5.21 8.78
C LEU A 159 -18.70 4.56 9.94
N CYS A 160 -19.03 4.97 11.19
CA CYS A 160 -18.44 4.47 12.42
C CYS A 160 -19.52 4.32 13.53
N PRO A 161 -20.61 3.57 13.27
CA PRO A 161 -21.78 3.60 14.13
C PRO A 161 -21.57 2.80 15.43
N ALA A 162 -22.09 3.34 16.53
CA ALA A 162 -22.02 2.67 17.84
C ALA A 162 -22.66 1.27 17.84
N LYS A 163 -23.65 1.00 16.99
CA LYS A 163 -24.28 -0.32 16.87
C LYS A 163 -23.33 -1.42 16.43
N ASN A 164 -22.18 -1.09 15.82
CA ASN A 164 -21.15 -2.06 15.45
C ASN A 164 -20.30 -2.54 16.65
N ARG A 165 -20.53 -1.95 17.82
CA ARG A 165 -19.99 -2.39 19.11
C ARG A 165 -21.14 -2.42 20.14
N PRO A 166 -22.12 -3.35 20.00
CA PRO A 166 -23.26 -3.42 20.91
C PRO A 166 -22.79 -3.64 22.36
N ILE A 167 -23.59 -3.14 23.28
CA ILE A 167 -23.32 -3.35 24.71
C ILE A 167 -23.60 -4.81 25.06
N ASP A 168 -22.62 -5.47 25.63
CA ASP A 168 -22.76 -6.81 26.22
C ASP A 168 -23.58 -6.70 27.52
N PRO A 169 -24.74 -7.36 27.61
CA PRO A 169 -25.60 -7.26 28.77
C PRO A 169 -24.97 -7.85 30.04
N ALA A 170 -23.99 -8.74 29.90
CA ALA A 170 -23.34 -9.35 31.06
C ALA A 170 -22.32 -8.42 31.72
N THR A 171 -21.65 -7.59 30.93
CA THR A 171 -20.58 -6.71 31.40
C THR A 171 -20.97 -5.24 31.43
N ASN A 172 -22.08 -4.87 30.79
CA ASN A 172 -22.52 -3.50 30.53
C ASN A 172 -21.44 -2.64 29.84
N ARG A 173 -20.63 -3.27 28.98
CA ARG A 173 -19.57 -2.62 28.20
C ARG A 173 -19.72 -2.97 26.71
N PRO A 174 -19.17 -2.17 25.81
CA PRO A 174 -19.09 -2.53 24.40
C PRO A 174 -18.44 -3.90 24.22
N THR A 175 -19.04 -4.77 23.41
CA THR A 175 -18.54 -6.13 23.21
C THR A 175 -17.12 -6.12 22.64
N THR A 176 -16.29 -7.04 23.13
CA THR A 176 -14.95 -7.30 22.60
C THR A 176 -14.92 -8.47 21.63
N HIS A 177 -16.04 -9.18 21.51
CA HIS A 177 -16.20 -10.33 20.62
C HIS A 177 -17.55 -10.25 19.91
N LEU A 178 -17.54 -10.28 18.59
CA LEU A 178 -18.76 -10.15 17.79
C LEU A 178 -18.59 -10.90 16.46
N THR A 179 -19.62 -11.64 16.06
CA THR A 179 -19.78 -12.05 14.67
C THR A 179 -20.88 -11.21 14.04
N PHE A 180 -20.52 -10.40 13.06
CA PHE A 180 -21.47 -9.61 12.30
C PHE A 180 -22.43 -10.54 11.56
N PRO A 181 -23.72 -10.19 11.49
CA PRO A 181 -24.71 -10.98 10.76
C PRO A 181 -24.48 -10.93 9.24
N ASP A 182 -25.15 -11.83 8.53
CA ASP A 182 -25.16 -11.83 7.07
C ASP A 182 -25.77 -10.51 6.54
N PRO A 183 -25.06 -9.76 5.69
CA PRO A 183 -25.54 -8.52 5.11
C PRO A 183 -26.90 -8.64 4.38
N ALA A 184 -27.23 -9.82 3.84
CA ALA A 184 -28.49 -10.06 3.16
C ALA A 184 -29.71 -10.07 4.10
N THR A 185 -29.49 -10.22 5.40
CA THR A 185 -30.56 -10.36 6.43
C THR A 185 -30.59 -9.22 7.43
N LEU A 186 -29.77 -8.18 7.25
CA LEU A 186 -29.60 -7.07 8.20
C LEU A 186 -30.90 -6.31 8.45
N LYS A 187 -31.17 -6.10 9.73
CA LYS A 187 -32.15 -5.11 10.20
C LYS A 187 -31.44 -3.78 10.48
N ALA A 188 -32.18 -2.70 10.53
CA ALA A 188 -31.63 -1.35 10.75
C ALA A 188 -30.83 -1.22 12.07
N THR A 189 -31.19 -2.00 13.08
CA THR A 189 -30.55 -2.03 14.41
C THR A 189 -29.32 -2.93 14.49
N ASP A 190 -29.15 -3.84 13.53
CA ASP A 190 -28.08 -4.83 13.58
C ASP A 190 -26.71 -4.18 13.27
N PRO A 191 -25.62 -4.74 13.82
CA PRO A 191 -24.29 -4.40 13.38
C PRO A 191 -24.11 -4.64 11.87
N ASP A 192 -23.54 -3.67 11.16
CA ASP A 192 -23.39 -3.70 9.69
C ASP A 192 -21.92 -3.91 9.32
N PRO A 193 -21.53 -5.07 8.73
CA PRO A 193 -20.16 -5.32 8.35
C PRO A 193 -19.65 -4.44 7.20
N ASN A 194 -20.54 -3.70 6.51
CA ASN A 194 -20.16 -2.77 5.43
C ASN A 194 -19.63 -1.43 5.95
N VAL A 195 -19.61 -1.21 7.26
CA VAL A 195 -19.03 -0.03 7.90
C VAL A 195 -18.15 -0.46 9.07
N MET A 196 -17.23 0.40 9.47
CA MET A 196 -16.26 0.13 10.50
C MET A 196 -16.88 -0.03 11.89
N ALA A 197 -16.12 -0.61 12.81
CA ALA A 197 -16.50 -0.69 14.22
C ALA A 197 -15.75 0.38 15.04
N PRO A 198 -16.43 1.09 15.97
CA PRO A 198 -15.79 2.13 16.74
C PRO A 198 -14.78 1.59 17.75
N LEU A 199 -13.64 2.28 17.88
CA LEU A 199 -12.79 2.23 19.05
C LEU A 199 -13.52 2.89 20.23
N VAL A 200 -13.36 2.35 21.41
CA VAL A 200 -14.01 2.85 22.63
C VAL A 200 -13.04 2.94 23.79
N VAL A 201 -13.37 3.75 24.78
CA VAL A 201 -12.63 3.80 26.04
C VAL A 201 -12.63 2.41 26.71
N GLY A 202 -11.45 1.97 27.11
CA GLY A 202 -11.21 0.64 27.69
C GLY A 202 -10.73 -0.40 26.68
N ASP A 203 -10.66 -0.11 25.38
CA ASP A 203 -10.04 -1.00 24.41
C ASP A 203 -8.52 -1.04 24.64
N TRP A 204 -7.96 -2.26 24.65
CA TRP A 204 -6.53 -2.46 24.59
C TRP A 204 -6.07 -2.41 23.13
N ILE A 205 -5.08 -1.59 22.84
CA ILE A 205 -4.54 -1.41 21.50
C ILE A 205 -3.03 -1.60 21.49
N ASN A 206 -2.53 -2.15 20.38
CA ASN A 206 -1.14 -2.05 19.95
C ASN A 206 -1.09 -1.05 18.81
N PHE A 207 -0.12 -0.16 18.81
CA PHE A 207 -0.05 0.88 17.80
C PHE A 207 1.39 1.32 17.54
N SER A 208 1.63 1.83 16.35
CA SER A 208 2.87 2.47 15.93
C SER A 208 2.60 3.79 15.26
N GLY A 209 3.63 4.63 15.19
CA GLY A 209 3.52 5.97 14.63
C GLY A 209 4.78 6.77 14.88
N GLN A 210 4.64 8.07 14.87
CA GLN A 210 5.74 9.01 15.12
C GLN A 210 5.41 10.01 16.23
N ASN A 211 6.42 10.40 16.98
CA ASN A 211 6.29 11.41 18.02
C ASN A 211 6.53 12.81 17.42
N ILE A 212 5.51 13.65 17.43
CA ILE A 212 5.57 15.02 16.93
C ILE A 212 5.26 15.98 18.08
N GLY A 213 6.30 16.49 18.72
CA GLY A 213 6.17 17.35 19.88
C GLY A 213 5.49 16.64 21.05
N THR A 214 4.25 17.00 21.38
CA THR A 214 3.47 16.45 22.49
C THR A 214 2.42 15.43 22.03
N ILE A 215 2.29 15.19 20.73
CA ILE A 215 1.29 14.30 20.13
C ILE A 215 2.01 13.12 19.48
N TYR A 216 1.41 11.95 19.65
CA TYR A 216 1.82 10.74 18.94
C TYR A 216 0.89 10.50 17.74
N GLU A 217 1.42 10.70 16.53
CA GLU A 217 0.69 10.45 15.28
C GLU A 217 0.73 8.97 14.95
N VAL A 218 -0.42 8.33 15.09
CA VAL A 218 -0.58 6.88 14.87
C VAL A 218 -0.80 6.59 13.39
N ASN A 219 -0.03 5.68 12.83
CA ASN A 219 -0.16 5.20 11.45
C ASN A 219 -0.60 3.73 11.34
N ASN A 220 -0.44 2.96 12.40
CA ASN A 220 -0.93 1.58 12.49
C ASN A 220 -1.49 1.32 13.87
N LEU A 221 -2.67 0.66 13.95
CA LEU A 221 -3.33 0.34 15.21
C LEU A 221 -4.05 -1.00 15.11
N VAL A 222 -3.77 -1.88 16.05
CA VAL A 222 -4.45 -3.17 16.21
C VAL A 222 -5.14 -3.20 17.57
N ALA A 223 -6.47 -3.23 17.55
CA ALA A 223 -7.26 -3.40 18.78
C ALA A 223 -7.39 -4.89 19.14
N ASN A 224 -7.23 -5.22 20.42
CA ASN A 224 -7.37 -6.59 20.93
C ASN A 224 -8.83 -7.03 20.99
N LEU A 225 -9.45 -7.16 19.83
CA LEU A 225 -10.86 -7.47 19.64
C LEU A 225 -11.01 -8.62 18.64
N GLY A 226 -11.97 -9.51 18.92
CA GLY A 226 -12.36 -10.61 18.04
C GLY A 226 -13.62 -10.25 17.23
N LEU A 227 -13.46 -9.51 16.14
CA LEU A 227 -14.58 -9.12 15.27
C LEU A 227 -14.56 -9.97 14.00
N PHE A 228 -15.60 -10.79 13.84
CA PHE A 228 -15.75 -11.73 12.73
C PHE A 228 -16.95 -11.36 11.87
N THR A 229 -16.94 -11.78 10.63
CA THR A 229 -18.08 -11.67 9.70
C THR A 229 -18.78 -13.02 9.55
N ALA A 230 -20.04 -13.00 9.11
CA ALA A 230 -20.78 -14.24 8.88
C ALA A 230 -20.06 -15.11 7.85
N PRO A 231 -19.93 -16.43 8.10
CA PRO A 231 -19.18 -17.33 7.25
C PRO A 231 -19.61 -17.30 5.78
N GLY A 232 -18.65 -17.17 4.85
CA GLY A 232 -18.90 -17.17 3.41
C GLY A 232 -19.61 -15.95 2.86
N THR A 233 -19.83 -14.91 3.66
CA THR A 233 -20.52 -13.68 3.23
C THR A 233 -19.55 -12.55 2.89
N LYS A 234 -20.06 -11.49 2.24
CA LYS A 234 -19.31 -10.27 1.93
C LYS A 234 -19.99 -9.06 2.57
N PRO A 235 -19.21 -8.11 3.08
CA PRO A 235 -17.75 -8.04 3.11
C PRO A 235 -17.14 -8.95 4.17
N ALA A 236 -15.95 -9.46 3.89
CA ALA A 236 -15.05 -10.01 4.87
C ALA A 236 -13.65 -9.44 4.61
N TYR A 237 -12.84 -9.33 5.66
CA TYR A 237 -11.58 -8.61 5.59
C TYR A 237 -10.40 -9.56 5.73
N VAL A 238 -9.27 -9.17 5.15
CA VAL A 238 -7.97 -9.85 5.25
C VAL A 238 -6.94 -8.84 5.73
N SER A 239 -6.10 -9.27 6.64
CA SER A 239 -4.91 -8.53 7.09
C SER A 239 -3.71 -9.47 7.08
N ALA A 240 -2.50 -8.94 6.88
CA ALA A 240 -1.28 -9.70 6.95
C ALA A 240 -0.36 -9.17 8.05
N GLU A 241 0.29 -10.08 8.76
CA GLU A 241 1.28 -9.75 9.77
C GLU A 241 2.68 -9.76 9.17
N SER A 242 2.97 -10.77 8.34
CA SER A 242 4.29 -10.92 7.72
C SER A 242 4.22 -11.74 6.45
N ALA A 243 5.14 -11.46 5.54
CA ALA A 243 5.45 -12.32 4.41
C ALA A 243 6.96 -12.28 4.17
N ALA A 244 7.62 -13.42 4.33
CA ALA A 244 9.05 -13.54 4.17
C ALA A 244 9.38 -14.63 3.15
N PHE A 245 10.37 -14.36 2.31
CA PHE A 245 10.79 -15.22 1.22
C PHE A 245 12.25 -15.63 1.37
N GLY A 246 12.58 -16.86 1.02
CA GLY A 246 13.94 -17.36 1.05
C GLY A 246 14.49 -17.66 2.45
N ILE A 247 13.64 -17.88 3.44
CA ILE A 247 14.05 -18.18 4.81
C ILE A 247 14.72 -19.53 4.87
N THR A 248 15.91 -19.59 5.50
CA THR A 248 16.56 -20.83 5.89
C THR A 248 16.12 -21.26 7.28
N VAL A 249 15.85 -22.54 7.43
CA VAL A 249 15.63 -23.12 8.75
C VAL A 249 16.98 -23.28 9.45
N PRO A 250 17.19 -22.78 10.67
CA PRO A 250 18.50 -22.81 11.35
C PRO A 250 19.12 -24.19 11.49
N VAL A 251 18.30 -25.24 11.47
CA VAL A 251 18.76 -26.65 11.60
C VAL A 251 18.95 -27.36 10.25
N SER A 252 18.70 -26.66 9.15
CA SER A 252 18.80 -27.23 7.79
C SER A 252 19.12 -26.09 6.82
N PRO A 253 20.37 -25.61 6.82
CA PRO A 253 20.80 -24.41 6.10
C PRO A 253 20.52 -24.46 4.59
N ASP A 254 20.34 -25.64 4.04
CA ASP A 254 20.11 -25.86 2.61
C ASP A 254 18.62 -25.84 2.19
N GLN A 255 17.72 -25.50 3.11
CA GLN A 255 16.29 -25.49 2.82
C GLN A 255 15.71 -24.07 2.92
N PRO A 256 15.64 -23.33 1.81
CA PRO A 256 14.93 -22.08 1.78
C PRO A 256 13.46 -22.31 2.10
N GLU A 257 12.92 -21.55 3.01
CA GLU A 257 11.52 -21.56 3.40
C GLU A 257 10.87 -20.25 3.00
N THR A 258 9.69 -20.33 2.43
CA THR A 258 8.83 -19.17 2.19
C THR A 258 7.62 -19.27 3.10
N ARG A 259 7.32 -18.22 3.85
CA ARG A 259 6.17 -18.21 4.76
C ARG A 259 5.49 -16.86 4.79
N ALA A 260 4.20 -16.90 5.10
CA ALA A 260 3.42 -15.72 5.43
C ALA A 260 2.43 -16.03 6.54
N VAL A 261 2.02 -14.99 7.26
CA VAL A 261 0.98 -15.04 8.27
C VAL A 261 -0.07 -14.01 7.92
N ALA A 262 -1.30 -14.47 7.75
CA ALA A 262 -2.45 -13.64 7.48
C ALA A 262 -3.60 -13.94 8.45
N PHE A 263 -4.50 -12.98 8.58
CA PHE A 263 -5.73 -13.06 9.38
C PHE A 263 -6.93 -12.80 8.49
N THR A 264 -8.06 -13.31 8.88
CA THR A 264 -9.33 -13.02 8.22
C THR A 264 -10.46 -12.91 9.22
N THR A 265 -11.44 -12.07 8.90
CA THR A 265 -12.69 -12.00 9.65
C THR A 265 -13.65 -13.14 9.33
N ASP A 266 -13.42 -13.85 8.21
CA ASP A 266 -14.18 -15.05 7.83
C ASP A 266 -13.28 -16.30 7.84
N PRO A 267 -13.21 -17.04 8.96
CA PRO A 267 -12.37 -18.22 9.06
C PRO A 267 -12.84 -19.42 8.23
N SER A 268 -14.00 -19.32 7.58
CA SER A 268 -14.55 -20.37 6.73
C SER A 268 -14.10 -20.27 5.26
N THR A 269 -13.71 -19.08 4.81
CA THR A 269 -13.33 -18.83 3.42
C THR A 269 -11.83 -19.01 3.21
N PRO A 270 -11.39 -19.80 2.20
CA PRO A 270 -10.00 -19.93 1.85
C PRO A 270 -9.37 -18.58 1.43
N ILE A 271 -8.08 -18.44 1.71
CA ILE A 271 -7.28 -17.28 1.30
C ILE A 271 -6.32 -17.70 0.19
N GLN A 272 -6.38 -17.00 -0.94
CA GLN A 272 -5.42 -17.11 -2.01
C GLN A 272 -4.24 -16.20 -1.73
N TRP A 273 -3.06 -16.76 -1.53
CA TRP A 273 -1.81 -16.04 -1.53
C TRP A 273 -1.30 -15.91 -2.96
N PHE A 274 -0.90 -14.72 -3.38
CA PHE A 274 -0.41 -14.45 -4.73
C PHE A 274 0.76 -13.46 -4.71
N ALA A 275 1.59 -13.53 -5.76
CA ALA A 275 2.64 -12.57 -6.05
C ALA A 275 2.18 -11.62 -7.15
N GLN A 276 2.65 -10.38 -7.10
CA GLN A 276 2.56 -9.44 -8.20
C GLN A 276 3.95 -9.27 -8.79
N ASP A 277 4.12 -9.78 -9.99
CA ASP A 277 5.36 -9.70 -10.75
C ASP A 277 5.30 -8.53 -11.73
N VAL A 278 6.41 -7.81 -11.86
CA VAL A 278 6.51 -6.63 -12.72
C VAL A 278 7.27 -6.99 -13.98
N ASP A 279 6.68 -6.73 -15.14
CA ASP A 279 7.39 -6.83 -16.41
C ASP A 279 8.48 -5.75 -16.47
N PRO A 280 9.75 -6.12 -16.65
CA PRO A 280 10.87 -5.18 -16.57
C PRO A 280 10.91 -4.18 -17.73
N CYS A 281 10.19 -4.45 -18.81
CA CYS A 281 10.18 -3.62 -19.99
C CYS A 281 9.03 -2.63 -20.02
N THR A 282 7.87 -3.07 -19.58
CA THR A 282 6.63 -2.30 -19.68
C THR A 282 6.14 -1.78 -18.33
N GLY A 283 6.64 -2.34 -17.23
CA GLY A 283 6.12 -2.08 -15.88
C GLY A 283 4.76 -2.71 -15.63
N ALA A 284 4.27 -3.56 -16.55
CA ALA A 284 3.01 -4.23 -16.37
C ALA A 284 3.08 -5.21 -15.19
N ILE A 285 2.04 -5.20 -14.36
CA ILE A 285 1.94 -6.09 -13.21
C ILE A 285 1.08 -7.28 -13.59
N THR A 286 1.61 -8.48 -13.37
CA THR A 286 0.89 -9.75 -13.50
C THR A 286 0.78 -10.44 -12.15
N GLU A 287 -0.34 -11.12 -11.91
CA GLU A 287 -0.54 -11.89 -10.68
C GLU A 287 -0.20 -13.36 -10.92
N ARG A 288 0.54 -13.92 -9.98
CA ARG A 288 0.90 -15.33 -9.93
C ARG A 288 0.40 -15.93 -8.63
N ASN A 289 -0.54 -16.88 -8.72
CA ASN A 289 -1.05 -17.58 -7.54
C ASN A 289 0.07 -18.43 -6.92
N LEU A 290 0.28 -18.27 -5.63
CA LEU A 290 1.26 -19.03 -4.86
C LEU A 290 0.59 -20.22 -4.19
N GLN A 291 -0.41 -19.97 -3.34
CA GLN A 291 -1.14 -21.03 -2.65
C GLN A 291 -2.54 -20.58 -2.24
N LEU A 292 -3.48 -21.52 -2.28
CA LEU A 292 -4.79 -21.39 -1.63
C LEU A 292 -4.76 -22.15 -0.30
N VAL A 293 -5.05 -21.48 0.79
CA VAL A 293 -5.00 -22.05 2.15
C VAL A 293 -6.30 -21.80 2.88
N GLN A 294 -6.78 -22.85 3.54
CA GLN A 294 -7.92 -22.77 4.44
C GLN A 294 -7.46 -22.14 5.77
N PRO A 295 -8.13 -21.10 6.28
CA PRO A 295 -7.89 -20.59 7.63
C PRO A 295 -8.06 -21.69 8.66
N GLN A 296 -7.33 -21.59 9.79
CA GLN A 296 -7.49 -22.55 10.88
C GLN A 296 -8.79 -22.28 11.63
N ALA A 297 -9.82 -23.01 11.31
CA ALA A 297 -11.16 -22.86 11.91
C ALA A 297 -11.19 -23.09 13.42
N VAL A 298 -10.19 -23.80 13.97
CA VAL A 298 -10.08 -24.11 15.41
C VAL A 298 -9.46 -22.96 16.20
N ALA A 299 -8.74 -22.05 15.54
CA ALA A 299 -8.19 -20.88 16.21
C ALA A 299 -9.28 -19.82 16.32
N PRO A 300 -9.52 -19.25 17.53
CA PRO A 300 -10.58 -18.26 17.72
C PRO A 300 -10.36 -16.97 16.92
N ILE A 301 -9.26 -16.85 16.22
CA ILE A 301 -8.81 -15.64 15.50
C ILE A 301 -8.68 -15.83 13.99
N GLY A 302 -9.09 -16.97 13.42
CA GLY A 302 -9.02 -17.18 11.96
C GLY A 302 -7.62 -16.99 11.36
N ARG A 303 -6.58 -17.27 12.13
CA ARG A 303 -5.19 -17.07 11.72
C ARG A 303 -4.77 -18.11 10.69
N THR A 304 -4.15 -17.68 9.61
CA THR A 304 -3.63 -18.56 8.57
C THR A 304 -2.12 -18.36 8.46
N VAL A 305 -1.39 -19.47 8.50
CA VAL A 305 0.07 -19.48 8.29
C VAL A 305 0.35 -20.26 7.01
N PHE A 306 1.03 -19.60 6.07
CA PHE A 306 1.50 -20.22 4.84
C PHE A 306 2.96 -20.62 5.02
N ARG A 307 3.29 -21.86 4.73
CA ARG A 307 4.67 -22.35 4.74
C ARG A 307 4.90 -23.24 3.52
N PHE A 308 6.02 -22.99 2.87
CA PHE A 308 6.50 -23.79 1.76
C PHE A 308 7.85 -24.40 2.15
N GLY A 309 7.85 -25.45 2.97
CA GLY A 309 9.08 -26.06 3.47
C GLY A 309 10.07 -26.43 2.38
N LYS A 310 10.10 -27.70 1.97
CA LYS A 310 11.11 -28.21 1.01
C LYS A 310 10.92 -27.77 -0.45
N THR A 311 9.81 -27.15 -0.79
CA THR A 311 9.52 -26.71 -2.17
C THR A 311 9.03 -25.26 -2.11
N PRO A 312 9.93 -24.31 -1.85
CA PRO A 312 9.57 -22.91 -1.79
C PRO A 312 9.17 -22.40 -3.18
N VAL A 313 8.29 -21.41 -3.21
CA VAL A 313 7.90 -20.71 -4.44
C VAL A 313 8.86 -19.55 -4.68
N ALA A 314 9.06 -19.20 -5.94
CA ALA A 314 9.85 -18.03 -6.30
C ALA A 314 9.22 -16.77 -5.70
N PRO A 315 10.03 -15.88 -5.10
CA PRO A 315 9.54 -14.65 -4.50
C PRO A 315 8.89 -13.73 -5.55
N PRO A 316 7.97 -12.86 -5.13
CA PRO A 316 7.42 -11.83 -6.01
C PRO A 316 8.49 -10.79 -6.37
N THR A 317 8.31 -10.13 -7.50
CA THR A 317 9.23 -9.09 -7.94
C THR A 317 8.86 -7.70 -7.42
N ARG A 318 7.65 -7.54 -6.90
CA ARG A 318 7.18 -6.25 -6.37
C ARG A 318 6.35 -6.40 -5.10
N ASN A 319 5.17 -6.99 -5.21
CA ASN A 319 4.22 -7.09 -4.11
C ASN A 319 3.82 -8.53 -3.85
N VAL A 320 3.39 -8.78 -2.62
CA VAL A 320 2.67 -9.98 -2.21
C VAL A 320 1.24 -9.59 -1.82
N GLY A 321 0.29 -10.44 -2.12
CA GLY A 321 -1.11 -10.20 -1.80
C GLY A 321 -1.82 -11.42 -1.25
N PHE A 322 -2.90 -11.15 -0.52
CA PHE A 322 -3.81 -12.12 0.07
C PHE A 322 -5.23 -11.76 -0.35
N ARG A 323 -5.96 -12.71 -0.90
CA ARG A 323 -7.33 -12.51 -1.38
C ARG A 323 -8.23 -13.63 -0.89
N LEU A 324 -9.42 -13.29 -0.40
CA LEU A 324 -10.44 -14.30 -0.09
C LEU A 324 -10.95 -14.97 -1.36
N ALA A 325 -11.15 -16.28 -1.31
CA ALA A 325 -11.67 -17.04 -2.46
C ALA A 325 -13.07 -16.59 -2.89
N THR A 326 -13.85 -16.01 -1.98
CA THR A 326 -15.14 -15.37 -2.28
C THR A 326 -14.98 -14.06 -3.09
N GLY A 327 -13.75 -13.54 -3.19
CA GLY A 327 -13.44 -12.29 -3.89
C GLY A 327 -13.60 -11.05 -3.03
N THR A 328 -13.52 -9.89 -3.67
CA THR A 328 -13.48 -8.58 -3.03
C THR A 328 -14.81 -7.85 -3.04
N THR A 329 -14.97 -6.89 -2.15
CA THR A 329 -16.15 -5.99 -2.10
C THR A 329 -15.71 -4.60 -1.64
N VAL A 330 -16.19 -3.56 -2.30
CA VAL A 330 -16.00 -2.17 -1.82
C VAL A 330 -17.07 -1.87 -0.79
N THR A 331 -16.65 -1.45 0.39
CA THR A 331 -17.53 -1.13 1.52
C THR A 331 -18.02 0.33 1.47
N LYS A 332 -18.94 0.70 2.36
CA LYS A 332 -19.43 2.08 2.49
C LYS A 332 -18.33 3.08 2.92
N ASN A 333 -17.27 2.59 3.55
CA ASN A 333 -16.08 3.37 3.90
C ASN A 333 -15.05 3.45 2.75
N ASN A 334 -15.38 2.98 1.54
CA ASN A 334 -14.51 2.87 0.37
C ASN A 334 -13.28 1.96 0.56
N LEU A 335 -13.30 1.07 1.55
CA LEU A 335 -12.29 0.03 1.71
C LEU A 335 -12.58 -1.15 0.78
N THR A 336 -11.55 -1.73 0.21
CA THR A 336 -11.67 -2.98 -0.54
C THR A 336 -11.52 -4.16 0.42
N ALA A 337 -12.64 -4.66 0.93
CA ALA A 337 -12.67 -5.86 1.75
C ALA A 337 -12.30 -7.11 0.94
N GLY A 338 -11.67 -8.07 1.59
CA GLY A 338 -11.26 -9.35 0.98
C GLY A 338 -9.96 -9.31 0.20
N LEU A 339 -9.20 -8.22 0.28
CA LEU A 339 -7.91 -8.04 -0.38
C LEU A 339 -6.95 -7.30 0.54
N TYR A 340 -5.70 -7.80 0.58
CA TYR A 340 -4.57 -7.13 1.21
C TYR A 340 -3.36 -7.23 0.30
N ILE A 341 -2.67 -6.13 0.00
CA ILE A 341 -1.49 -6.10 -0.86
C ILE A 341 -0.42 -5.24 -0.20
N GLN A 342 0.79 -5.76 -0.10
CA GLN A 342 1.94 -5.03 0.41
C GLN A 342 3.17 -5.29 -0.45
N PRO A 343 4.16 -4.37 -0.47
CA PRO A 343 5.48 -4.66 -1.02
C PRO A 343 6.16 -5.80 -0.27
N ILE A 344 7.15 -6.42 -0.89
CA ILE A 344 8.03 -7.35 -0.19
C ILE A 344 8.74 -6.57 0.91
N LEU A 345 8.61 -7.05 2.16
CA LEU A 345 9.24 -6.43 3.32
C LEU A 345 10.50 -7.17 3.76
N ASP A 346 10.49 -8.49 3.66
CA ASP A 346 11.57 -9.35 4.12
C ASP A 346 12.02 -10.30 3.03
N PHE A 347 13.31 -10.31 2.79
CA PHE A 347 13.97 -11.27 1.92
C PHE A 347 15.15 -11.88 2.65
N VAL A 348 15.10 -13.18 2.90
CA VAL A 348 16.14 -13.92 3.61
C VAL A 348 16.83 -14.86 2.64
N PHE A 349 18.15 -14.73 2.53
CA PHE A 349 18.96 -15.61 1.68
C PHE A 349 19.34 -16.88 2.43
N PRO A 350 19.31 -18.05 1.75
CA PRO A 350 19.79 -19.28 2.35
C PRO A 350 21.28 -19.16 2.71
N GLU A 351 21.63 -19.53 3.93
CA GLU A 351 23.02 -19.77 4.29
C GLU A 351 23.47 -21.08 3.69
N ILE A 352 24.54 -21.05 2.92
CA ILE A 352 25.12 -22.22 2.24
C ILE A 352 26.50 -22.57 2.78
N THR A 353 26.90 -22.02 3.93
CA THR A 353 28.22 -22.22 4.51
C THR A 353 28.16 -23.13 5.71
N ALA A 354 29.12 -24.02 5.82
CA ALA A 354 29.34 -24.83 7.01
C ALA A 354 29.95 -23.98 8.13
N PHE A 355 29.83 -24.42 9.37
CA PHE A 355 30.45 -23.77 10.52
C PHE A 355 31.97 -23.66 10.32
N GLY A 356 32.49 -22.45 10.44
CA GLY A 356 33.92 -22.16 10.32
C GLY A 356 34.38 -21.76 8.91
N ASP A 357 33.52 -21.87 7.92
CA ASP A 357 33.79 -21.37 6.57
C ASP A 357 33.63 -19.85 6.50
N ASN A 358 34.47 -19.21 5.68
CA ASN A 358 34.25 -17.82 5.32
C ASN A 358 33.01 -17.71 4.46
N VAL A 359 32.01 -16.97 4.91
CA VAL A 359 30.80 -16.68 4.12
C VAL A 359 31.22 -15.88 2.88
N PRO A 360 31.10 -16.42 1.66
CA PRO A 360 31.36 -15.64 0.46
C PRO A 360 30.33 -14.50 0.38
N PRO A 361 30.68 -13.34 -0.18
CA PRO A 361 29.70 -12.29 -0.41
C PRO A 361 28.58 -12.84 -1.32
N TYR A 362 27.33 -12.65 -0.92
CA TYR A 362 26.20 -13.05 -1.74
C TYR A 362 26.21 -12.31 -3.08
N ALA A 363 26.07 -13.04 -4.17
CA ALA A 363 25.90 -12.45 -5.50
C ALA A 363 24.42 -12.12 -5.70
N PHE A 364 24.04 -10.86 -5.51
CA PHE A 364 22.67 -10.39 -5.66
C PHE A 364 22.32 -9.96 -7.10
N ASP A 365 23.26 -10.11 -8.03
CA ASP A 365 23.07 -9.86 -9.46
C ASP A 365 21.94 -10.69 -10.08
N GLN A 366 21.56 -11.78 -9.43
CA GLN A 366 20.41 -12.63 -9.80
C GLN A 366 19.06 -12.06 -9.32
N PHE A 367 19.08 -11.02 -8.53
CA PHE A 367 17.88 -10.33 -8.04
C PHE A 367 17.88 -8.89 -8.56
N PRO A 368 17.40 -8.66 -9.77
CA PRO A 368 17.41 -7.32 -10.35
C PRO A 368 16.71 -6.29 -9.47
N PHE A 369 15.65 -6.67 -8.76
CA PHE A 369 14.94 -5.76 -7.87
C PHE A 369 15.78 -5.32 -6.66
N LEU A 370 16.74 -6.15 -6.18
CA LEU A 370 17.69 -5.77 -5.15
C LEU A 370 18.84 -4.91 -5.67
N ALA A 371 19.14 -5.00 -6.97
CA ALA A 371 20.23 -4.25 -7.60
C ALA A 371 19.73 -3.00 -8.34
N LEU A 372 18.48 -3.00 -8.79
CA LEU A 372 17.96 -2.04 -9.76
C LEU A 372 16.62 -1.42 -9.33
N GLY A 373 16.12 -1.76 -8.13
CA GLY A 373 14.81 -1.34 -7.65
C GLY A 373 13.65 -2.18 -8.20
N SER A 374 12.42 -1.80 -7.84
CA SER A 374 11.22 -2.61 -8.09
C SER A 374 10.69 -2.56 -9.54
N GLY A 375 11.44 -1.96 -10.47
CA GLY A 375 11.03 -1.83 -11.87
C GLY A 375 10.02 -0.69 -12.13
N PRO A 376 9.66 -0.40 -13.39
CA PRO A 376 10.18 -1.01 -14.60
C PRO A 376 11.67 -0.68 -14.83
N TYR A 377 12.42 -1.64 -15.36
CA TYR A 377 13.83 -1.44 -15.65
C TYR A 377 13.98 -0.84 -17.04
N THR A 378 14.59 0.33 -17.13
CA THR A 378 14.73 1.05 -18.39
C THR A 378 16.03 0.66 -19.09
N PRO A 379 16.00 0.15 -20.33
CA PRO A 379 17.20 -0.05 -21.12
C PRO A 379 18.01 1.27 -21.23
N GLY A 380 19.33 1.21 -20.98
CA GLY A 380 20.20 2.38 -21.04
C GLY A 380 20.32 3.17 -19.73
N ASN A 381 19.61 2.81 -18.66
CA ASN A 381 19.94 3.29 -17.32
C ASN A 381 21.33 2.75 -16.95
N PRO A 382 22.30 3.58 -16.50
CA PRO A 382 23.64 3.11 -16.11
C PRO A 382 23.64 2.10 -14.96
N LEU A 383 22.55 2.00 -14.18
CA LEU A 383 22.34 0.99 -13.16
C LEU A 383 21.64 -0.27 -13.70
N THR A 384 21.16 -0.24 -14.97
CA THR A 384 20.67 -1.41 -15.70
C THR A 384 21.66 -1.75 -16.83
N PRO A 385 22.81 -2.38 -16.54
CA PRO A 385 23.66 -2.85 -17.63
C PRO A 385 22.84 -3.79 -18.50
N PRO A 386 23.07 -3.80 -19.84
CA PRO A 386 22.47 -4.79 -20.71
C PRO A 386 22.93 -6.16 -20.22
N LEU A 387 22.04 -6.86 -19.54
CA LEU A 387 22.30 -8.21 -19.06
C LEU A 387 22.33 -9.11 -20.29
N ALA A 388 23.47 -9.73 -20.56
CA ALA A 388 23.62 -10.64 -21.69
C ALA A 388 22.64 -11.84 -21.60
N ASN A 389 22.23 -12.17 -20.39
CA ASN A 389 21.14 -13.07 -20.06
C ASN A 389 20.34 -12.40 -18.95
N PRO A 390 19.18 -11.79 -19.24
CA PRO A 390 18.38 -11.21 -18.18
C PRO A 390 18.08 -12.30 -17.15
N PRO A 391 18.45 -12.12 -15.88
CA PRO A 391 18.15 -13.11 -14.84
C PRO A 391 16.66 -13.26 -14.73
N VAL A 392 16.20 -14.41 -14.32
CA VAL A 392 14.80 -14.61 -13.97
C VAL A 392 14.49 -13.70 -12.78
N ILE A 393 13.65 -12.71 -13.00
CA ILE A 393 13.39 -11.66 -12.01
C ILE A 393 12.83 -12.27 -10.74
N GLY A 394 13.39 -11.90 -9.60
CA GLY A 394 12.93 -12.34 -8.29
C GLY A 394 13.23 -13.80 -7.96
N GLN A 395 14.14 -14.45 -8.67
CA GLN A 395 14.49 -15.84 -8.41
C GLN A 395 15.92 -16.00 -7.89
N LEU A 396 16.07 -16.75 -6.79
CA LEU A 396 17.33 -17.26 -6.32
C LEU A 396 17.84 -18.35 -7.28
N ASN A 397 19.10 -18.34 -7.65
CA ASN A 397 19.67 -19.39 -8.49
C ASN A 397 20.73 -20.18 -7.71
N PRO A 398 20.54 -21.47 -7.40
CA PRO A 398 19.34 -22.25 -7.74
C PRO A 398 18.22 -22.02 -6.71
N TRP A 399 17.08 -21.54 -7.15
CA TRP A 399 15.89 -21.48 -6.29
C TRP A 399 15.12 -22.80 -6.40
N PRO A 400 14.86 -23.51 -5.30
CA PRO A 400 14.06 -24.72 -5.35
C PRO A 400 12.57 -24.38 -5.48
N GLY A 401 12.00 -24.60 -6.62
CA GLY A 401 10.60 -24.34 -6.90
C GLY A 401 10.33 -23.93 -8.34
N ALA A 402 9.07 -23.60 -8.66
CA ALA A 402 8.72 -23.12 -9.99
C ALA A 402 9.36 -21.74 -10.23
N PRO A 403 10.10 -21.57 -11.33
CA PRO A 403 10.70 -20.29 -11.67
C PRO A 403 9.63 -19.23 -11.96
N VAL A 404 9.94 -17.97 -11.65
CA VAL A 404 9.20 -16.84 -12.19
C VAL A 404 9.27 -16.92 -13.73
N PRO A 405 8.18 -16.60 -14.44
CA PRO A 405 8.22 -16.53 -15.89
C PRO A 405 9.38 -15.63 -16.36
N ALA A 406 10.17 -16.10 -17.31
CA ALA A 406 11.26 -15.30 -17.85
C ALA A 406 10.71 -13.97 -18.39
N PRO A 407 11.37 -12.84 -18.13
CA PRO A 407 10.96 -11.56 -18.70
C PRO A 407 11.03 -11.65 -20.22
N THR A 408 10.00 -11.19 -20.89
CA THR A 408 10.05 -10.95 -22.33
C THR A 408 11.22 -10.03 -22.64
N SER A 409 12.05 -10.36 -23.63
CA SER A 409 13.11 -9.46 -24.06
C SER A 409 12.50 -8.11 -24.39
N CYS A 410 13.05 -7.03 -23.82
CA CYS A 410 12.60 -5.68 -24.14
C CYS A 410 12.90 -5.39 -25.61
N ALA A 411 11.97 -5.73 -26.49
CA ALA A 411 12.06 -5.34 -27.88
C ALA A 411 12.13 -3.81 -27.96
N ALA A 412 13.04 -3.29 -28.78
CA ALA A 412 13.03 -1.86 -29.07
C ALA A 412 11.60 -1.45 -29.41
N ALA A 413 11.12 -0.38 -28.78
CA ALA A 413 9.77 0.13 -29.07
C ALA A 413 9.58 0.19 -30.58
N PRO A 414 8.50 -0.36 -31.14
CA PRO A 414 8.27 -0.26 -32.55
C PRO A 414 8.37 1.22 -32.96
N PRO A 415 9.01 1.53 -34.09
CA PRO A 415 9.13 2.92 -34.54
C PRO A 415 7.73 3.54 -34.53
N PRO A 416 7.60 4.80 -34.11
CA PRO A 416 6.32 5.46 -34.09
C PRO A 416 5.63 5.29 -35.44
N PRO A 417 4.33 4.98 -35.50
CA PRO A 417 3.63 4.82 -36.76
C PRO A 417 3.84 6.09 -37.59
N PRO A 418 3.99 5.96 -38.91
CA PRO A 418 4.17 7.12 -39.80
C PRO A 418 3.01 8.10 -39.55
N PRO A 419 3.29 9.42 -39.59
CA PRO A 419 2.26 10.41 -39.32
C PRO A 419 1.05 10.18 -40.25
N PRO A 420 -0.17 10.24 -39.70
CA PRO A 420 -1.37 10.03 -40.50
C PRO A 420 -1.43 11.05 -41.65
N PRO A 421 -2.00 10.69 -42.80
CA PRO A 421 -2.19 11.63 -43.90
C PRO A 421 -3.00 12.84 -43.41
N PRO A 422 -2.76 14.04 -44.02
CA PRO A 422 -3.43 15.26 -43.57
C PRO A 422 -4.95 15.13 -43.61
N PRO A 423 -5.66 15.65 -42.59
CA PRO A 423 -7.09 15.46 -42.43
C PRO A 423 -7.86 16.19 -43.55
N PRO A 424 -9.05 15.64 -43.93
CA PRO A 424 -10.00 16.35 -44.78
C PRO A 424 -10.49 17.65 -44.11
N PRO A 425 -11.00 18.63 -44.87
CA PRO A 425 -11.30 19.98 -44.39
C PRO A 425 -12.32 19.99 -43.24
N ALA A 426 -12.10 20.91 -42.31
CA ALA A 426 -12.68 21.01 -41.00
C ALA A 426 -14.22 21.01 -40.97
N GLY A 427 -14.76 20.09 -40.16
CA GLY A 427 -16.08 20.20 -39.57
C GLY A 427 -16.16 21.33 -38.50
N PRO A 428 -17.33 21.54 -37.90
CA PRO A 428 -17.55 22.64 -36.96
C PRO A 428 -16.46 22.70 -35.88
N SER A 429 -16.02 23.90 -35.58
CA SER A 429 -14.93 24.15 -34.64
C SER A 429 -15.22 23.47 -33.28
N PRO A 430 -14.26 22.74 -32.72
CA PRO A 430 -14.42 22.09 -31.43
C PRO A 430 -14.74 23.12 -30.33
N ASP A 431 -15.50 22.69 -29.33
CA ASP A 431 -15.80 23.52 -28.15
C ASP A 431 -14.54 23.80 -27.33
N THR A 432 -14.58 24.88 -26.58
CA THR A 432 -13.44 25.25 -25.71
C THR A 432 -13.59 24.55 -24.36
N VAL A 433 -12.60 23.71 -24.03
CA VAL A 433 -12.46 23.05 -22.72
C VAL A 433 -11.34 23.68 -21.95
N VAL A 434 -11.55 23.97 -20.66
CA VAL A 434 -10.51 24.53 -19.77
C VAL A 434 -10.47 23.70 -18.47
N ILE A 435 -9.30 23.21 -18.10
CA ILE A 435 -9.09 22.62 -16.78
C ILE A 435 -8.88 23.77 -15.79
N THR A 436 -9.82 23.93 -14.85
CA THR A 436 -9.80 25.01 -13.85
C THR A 436 -9.11 24.60 -12.57
N ASN A 437 -9.03 23.29 -12.30
CA ASN A 437 -8.29 22.73 -11.18
C ASN A 437 -7.83 21.33 -11.53
N ALA A 438 -6.58 20.99 -11.15
CA ALA A 438 -6.05 19.65 -11.25
C ALA A 438 -5.04 19.44 -10.11
N VAL A 439 -5.43 18.67 -9.12
CA VAL A 439 -4.64 18.44 -7.90
C VAL A 439 -4.56 16.95 -7.63
N LYS A 440 -3.37 16.46 -7.30
CA LYS A 440 -3.20 15.14 -6.73
C LYS A 440 -2.98 15.25 -5.23
N THR A 441 -3.70 14.43 -4.50
CA THR A 441 -3.45 14.20 -3.08
C THR A 441 -2.99 12.76 -2.94
N LYS A 442 -1.85 12.56 -2.30
CA LYS A 442 -1.34 11.22 -2.09
C LYS A 442 -2.30 10.45 -1.22
N ASN A 443 -2.77 9.36 -1.76
CA ASN A 443 -3.49 8.32 -1.06
C ASN A 443 -2.52 7.16 -0.81
N ARG A 444 -2.80 6.29 0.15
CA ARG A 444 -1.87 5.29 0.64
C ARG A 444 -1.77 4.05 -0.23
N GLY A 445 -0.71 3.29 -0.01
CA GLY A 445 -0.41 2.09 -0.81
C GLY A 445 0.06 2.41 -2.23
N GLY A 446 0.72 3.57 -2.44
CA GLY A 446 1.17 3.98 -3.77
C GLY A 446 0.05 4.47 -4.69
N SER A 447 -1.12 4.79 -4.14
CA SER A 447 -2.24 5.38 -4.88
C SER A 447 -2.34 6.89 -4.66
N PHE A 448 -3.03 7.57 -5.57
CA PHE A 448 -3.24 9.00 -5.55
C PHE A 448 -4.70 9.32 -5.82
N LEU A 449 -5.26 10.21 -5.02
CA LEU A 449 -6.54 10.83 -5.29
C LEU A 449 -6.31 12.03 -6.20
N ILE A 450 -6.89 11.98 -7.40
CA ILE A 450 -6.78 13.05 -8.38
C ILE A 450 -8.13 13.76 -8.43
N THR A 451 -8.12 15.05 -8.10
CA THR A 451 -9.31 15.91 -8.19
C THR A 451 -9.14 16.84 -9.37
N VAL A 452 -10.05 16.74 -10.33
CA VAL A 452 -10.03 17.61 -11.53
C VAL A 452 -11.36 18.32 -11.66
N ALA A 453 -11.28 19.63 -11.89
CA ALA A 453 -12.40 20.44 -12.32
C ALA A 453 -12.12 21.03 -13.70
N ALA A 454 -13.12 21.03 -14.56
CA ALA A 454 -13.01 21.57 -15.91
C ALA A 454 -14.31 22.27 -16.34
N THR A 455 -14.20 23.17 -17.30
CA THR A 455 -15.36 23.85 -17.88
C THR A 455 -15.37 23.69 -19.40
N THR A 456 -16.57 23.74 -19.99
CA THR A 456 -16.76 23.84 -21.44
C THR A 456 -17.77 24.94 -21.77
N ASN A 457 -17.59 25.58 -22.89
CA ASN A 457 -18.56 26.56 -23.44
C ASN A 457 -19.75 25.90 -24.15
N ASN A 458 -19.73 24.57 -24.30
CA ASN A 458 -20.83 23.81 -24.87
C ASN A 458 -21.61 23.08 -23.77
N LEU A 459 -22.78 23.64 -23.38
CA LEU A 459 -23.59 23.11 -22.28
C LEU A 459 -24.19 21.71 -22.56
N LYS A 460 -24.18 21.25 -23.82
CA LYS A 460 -24.65 19.90 -24.20
C LYS A 460 -23.53 18.86 -24.26
N ALA A 461 -22.29 19.28 -24.18
CA ALA A 461 -21.15 18.37 -24.21
C ALA A 461 -21.02 17.57 -22.90
N THR A 462 -20.45 16.40 -23.01
CA THR A 462 -19.96 15.60 -21.86
C THR A 462 -18.45 15.65 -21.86
N LEU A 463 -17.85 15.71 -20.67
CA LEU A 463 -16.40 15.70 -20.51
C LEU A 463 -15.93 14.36 -19.97
N SER A 464 -14.75 13.93 -20.44
CA SER A 464 -14.07 12.73 -19.94
C SER A 464 -12.63 13.05 -19.56
N LEU A 465 -12.20 12.55 -18.42
CA LEU A 465 -10.85 12.69 -17.89
C LEU A 465 -9.99 11.47 -18.25
N SER A 466 -8.79 11.71 -18.74
CA SER A 466 -7.74 10.70 -18.86
C SER A 466 -6.54 11.09 -18.01
N VAL A 467 -5.93 10.13 -17.34
CA VAL A 467 -4.75 10.33 -16.49
C VAL A 467 -3.59 9.55 -17.07
N GLN A 468 -2.46 10.22 -17.19
CA GLN A 468 -1.17 9.61 -17.55
C GLN A 468 -0.28 9.52 -16.32
N GLY A 469 0.56 8.51 -16.26
CA GLY A 469 1.47 8.24 -15.14
C GLY A 469 1.94 6.79 -15.17
N VAL A 470 2.43 6.31 -14.03
CA VAL A 470 2.88 4.91 -13.87
C VAL A 470 1.74 3.91 -14.17
N THR A 471 0.51 4.30 -13.87
CA THR A 471 -0.70 3.57 -14.29
C THR A 471 -1.61 4.55 -15.00
N ALA A 472 -1.77 4.39 -16.31
CA ALA A 472 -2.68 5.23 -17.07
C ALA A 472 -4.14 4.84 -16.77
N ILE A 473 -5.00 5.86 -16.64
CA ILE A 473 -6.45 5.69 -16.56
C ILE A 473 -7.05 6.22 -17.85
N GLY A 474 -7.80 5.37 -18.54
CA GLY A 474 -8.51 5.71 -19.76
C GLY A 474 -9.61 6.75 -19.55
N PRO A 475 -10.29 7.18 -20.63
CA PRO A 475 -11.32 8.19 -20.53
C PRO A 475 -12.42 7.81 -19.53
N THR A 476 -12.54 8.57 -18.45
CA THR A 476 -13.55 8.39 -17.40
C THR A 476 -14.51 9.57 -17.43
N PRO A 477 -15.84 9.35 -17.53
CA PRO A 477 -16.83 10.43 -17.57
C PRO A 477 -16.74 11.31 -16.32
N MET A 478 -16.77 12.62 -16.51
CA MET A 478 -16.81 13.61 -15.43
C MET A 478 -18.27 13.92 -15.06
N THR A 479 -18.50 14.22 -13.79
CA THR A 479 -19.84 14.61 -13.30
C THR A 479 -20.14 16.04 -13.74
N ASN A 480 -21.29 16.23 -14.37
CA ASN A 480 -21.79 17.55 -14.77
C ASN A 480 -22.51 18.21 -13.59
N ASN A 481 -22.02 19.36 -13.15
CA ASN A 481 -22.59 20.15 -12.05
C ASN A 481 -23.50 21.29 -12.54
N GLY A 482 -23.79 21.33 -13.84
CA GLY A 482 -24.55 22.39 -14.45
C GLY A 482 -23.69 23.57 -14.95
N GLY A 483 -24.26 24.39 -15.87
CA GLY A 483 -23.57 25.58 -16.36
C GLY A 483 -22.28 25.33 -17.14
N GLY A 484 -22.04 24.12 -17.64
CA GLY A 484 -20.80 23.75 -18.32
C GLY A 484 -19.63 23.44 -17.37
N VAL A 485 -19.90 23.26 -16.08
CA VAL A 485 -18.92 22.94 -15.05
C VAL A 485 -18.94 21.44 -14.76
N PHE A 486 -17.76 20.83 -14.76
CA PHE A 486 -17.57 19.39 -14.53
C PHE A 486 -16.50 19.15 -13.49
N ASN A 487 -16.67 18.09 -12.68
CA ASN A 487 -15.65 17.61 -11.77
C ASN A 487 -15.61 16.08 -11.73
N LEU A 488 -14.46 15.58 -11.35
CA LEU A 488 -14.23 14.16 -11.09
C LEU A 488 -13.13 14.02 -10.03
N VAL A 489 -13.39 13.11 -9.11
CA VAL A 489 -12.39 12.62 -8.17
C VAL A 489 -12.16 11.16 -8.50
N ILE A 490 -10.91 10.79 -8.80
CA ILE A 490 -10.56 9.44 -9.23
C ILE A 490 -9.30 8.95 -8.50
N LEU A 491 -9.29 7.67 -8.18
CA LEU A 491 -8.14 7.02 -7.55
C LEU A 491 -7.22 6.43 -8.62
N SER A 492 -5.95 6.86 -8.63
CA SER A 492 -4.88 6.25 -9.42
C SER A 492 -4.04 5.32 -8.55
N LYS A 493 -3.84 4.08 -8.99
CA LYS A 493 -2.98 3.09 -8.30
C LYS A 493 -1.49 3.28 -8.56
N GLY A 494 -1.10 4.30 -9.32
CA GLY A 494 0.28 4.64 -9.63
C GLY A 494 0.47 6.14 -9.65
N LEU A 495 1.71 6.61 -9.61
CA LEU A 495 2.03 8.04 -9.62
C LEU A 495 1.49 8.71 -10.89
N PRO A 496 0.49 9.61 -10.79
CA PRO A 496 -0.02 10.35 -11.94
C PRO A 496 0.97 11.46 -12.32
N SER A 497 1.14 11.67 -13.60
CA SER A 497 1.99 12.74 -14.12
C SER A 497 1.18 13.90 -14.70
N THR A 498 0.20 13.56 -15.54
CA THR A 498 -0.62 14.58 -16.20
C THR A 498 -2.08 14.12 -16.35
N VAL A 499 -2.96 15.09 -16.48
CA VAL A 499 -4.37 14.88 -16.81
C VAL A 499 -4.73 15.57 -18.10
N THR A 500 -5.64 14.97 -18.85
CA THR A 500 -6.23 15.53 -20.07
C THR A 500 -7.73 15.39 -19.99
N VAL A 501 -8.46 16.44 -20.29
CA VAL A 501 -9.92 16.44 -20.40
C VAL A 501 -10.32 16.57 -21.86
N THR A 502 -11.20 15.68 -22.33
CA THR A 502 -11.74 15.69 -23.69
C THR A 502 -13.27 15.86 -23.66
N SER A 503 -13.80 16.58 -24.62
CA SER A 503 -15.21 16.84 -24.81
C SER A 503 -15.79 15.95 -25.91
N SER A 504 -17.03 15.54 -25.75
CA SER A 504 -17.82 14.88 -26.81
C SER A 504 -18.06 15.79 -28.03
N ALA A 505 -17.87 17.10 -27.89
CA ALA A 505 -17.96 18.08 -28.98
C ALA A 505 -16.57 18.41 -29.60
N GLY A 506 -15.55 17.63 -29.27
CA GLY A 506 -14.21 17.70 -29.88
C GLY A 506 -13.21 18.60 -29.18
N GLY A 507 -13.60 19.36 -28.17
CA GLY A 507 -12.72 20.19 -27.37
C GLY A 507 -11.77 19.35 -26.49
N ARG A 508 -10.60 19.91 -26.21
CA ARG A 508 -9.57 19.24 -25.38
C ARG A 508 -8.80 20.25 -24.56
N ALA A 509 -8.53 19.91 -23.30
CA ALA A 509 -7.61 20.65 -22.43
C ALA A 509 -6.58 19.71 -21.82
N GLY A 510 -5.36 20.19 -21.66
CA GLY A 510 -4.23 19.43 -21.16
C GLY A 510 -3.33 18.91 -22.31
N PRO A 511 -2.26 18.15 -21.97
CA PRO A 511 -1.98 17.62 -20.62
C PRO A 511 -1.57 18.71 -19.60
N VAL A 512 -2.14 18.64 -18.41
CA VAL A 512 -1.78 19.49 -17.26
C VAL A 512 -1.14 18.60 -16.20
N ALA A 513 -0.03 19.05 -15.62
CA ALA A 513 0.64 18.32 -14.53
C ALA A 513 -0.25 18.29 -13.27
N VAL A 514 -0.24 17.16 -12.56
CA VAL A 514 -0.92 16.95 -11.28
C VAL A 514 0.05 16.48 -10.21
#